data_49b43c04a311e30acda6d166f2d35af8
#
_entry.id   49b43c04a311e30acda6d166f2d35af8
#
_cell.length_a   1.000
_cell.length_b   1.000
_cell.length_c   1.000
_cell.angle_alpha   90.00
_cell.angle_beta   90.00
_cell.angle_gamma   90.00
#
_symmetry.space_group_name_H-M   'P 1'
#
loop_
_entity.id
_entity.type
_entity.pdbx_description
1 polymer ?
#
loop_
_entity_poly.entity_id
_entity_poly.type
_entity_poly.pdbx_seq_one_letter_code
_entity_poly.pdbx_strand_id
1 'polypeptide(L)'
;MSSWRVEEDGPLTVLTVSKPPLNLYDEEVGTGLHEAVERLAADPPRGVLIRAEGRVWTGGVDVNLFAGLSAEDGAELWERGLGMIQTLEDLPCPVVFAAHALCLTWGLEVALGCDLLLAAESAQFGLVETRVGLTPSLGGPQRLAERAGPARARHLVMTGGLFDAATLESWGVVTRVYPDAEFDERSRALARKLAEGPTKAHAATKAIIRAAKEGGARSADAIVPELSGALFATEDLQNAVQSFLTEGPGKATYQGR
;
A
#
# COMPACT_ATOMS: atom_id res chain seq x y z
N MET A 1 7.10 -8.72 -22.60
CA MET A 1 7.30 -9.17 -21.20
C MET A 1 6.36 -8.35 -20.35
N SER A 2 5.71 -8.92 -19.34
CA SER A 2 4.81 -8.18 -18.47
C SER A 2 5.58 -7.06 -17.74
N SER A 3 4.97 -5.88 -17.63
CA SER A 3 5.51 -4.74 -16.87
C SER A 3 5.54 -5.00 -15.34
N TRP A 4 4.88 -6.06 -14.89
CA TRP A 4 4.88 -6.51 -13.51
C TRP A 4 5.55 -7.88 -13.36
N ARG A 5 6.41 -7.99 -12.36
CA ARG A 5 6.99 -9.24 -11.89
C ARG A 5 6.47 -9.57 -10.50
N VAL A 6 6.02 -10.80 -10.32
CA VAL A 6 5.61 -11.37 -9.04
C VAL A 6 6.68 -12.35 -8.60
N GLU A 7 7.24 -12.16 -7.42
CA GLU A 7 8.27 -13.01 -6.83
C GLU A 7 7.78 -13.51 -5.47
N GLU A 8 7.81 -14.82 -5.28
CA GLU A 8 7.53 -15.44 -3.98
C GLU A 8 8.84 -15.56 -3.19
N ASP A 9 8.91 -14.90 -2.05
CA ASP A 9 10.07 -14.86 -1.18
C ASP A 9 9.69 -15.44 0.20
N GLY A 10 9.49 -16.75 0.26
CA GLY A 10 8.94 -17.44 1.42
C GLY A 10 7.51 -16.98 1.73
N PRO A 11 7.23 -16.41 2.92
CA PRO A 11 5.90 -15.90 3.26
C PRO A 11 5.58 -14.53 2.64
N LEU A 12 6.55 -13.88 2.02
CA LEU A 12 6.44 -12.56 1.40
C LEU A 12 6.26 -12.67 -0.11
N THR A 13 5.25 -12.03 -0.66
CA THR A 13 5.12 -11.84 -2.11
C THR A 13 5.58 -10.42 -2.49
N VAL A 14 6.47 -10.33 -3.45
CA VAL A 14 7.01 -9.06 -3.95
C VAL A 14 6.47 -8.76 -5.32
N LEU A 15 5.76 -7.64 -5.46
CA LEU A 15 5.31 -7.08 -6.73
C LEU A 15 6.29 -6.00 -7.17
N THR A 16 6.88 -6.17 -8.34
CA THR A 16 7.83 -5.20 -8.89
C THR A 16 7.34 -4.70 -10.25
N VAL A 17 7.10 -3.38 -10.37
CA VAL A 17 6.86 -2.76 -11.67
C VAL A 17 8.19 -2.39 -12.33
N SER A 18 8.30 -2.69 -13.64
CA SER A 18 9.47 -2.36 -14.45
C SER A 18 9.06 -2.09 -15.89
N LYS A 19 8.85 -0.81 -16.21
CA LYS A 19 8.54 -0.30 -17.55
C LYS A 19 9.33 0.97 -17.85
N PRO A 20 10.65 0.81 -18.18
CA PRO A 20 11.50 1.97 -18.43
C PRO A 20 11.01 2.82 -19.61
N PRO A 21 11.33 4.12 -19.63
CA PRO A 21 12.26 4.79 -18.70
C PRO A 21 11.60 5.31 -17.41
N LEU A 22 10.27 5.43 -17.33
CA LEU A 22 9.58 6.18 -16.29
C LEU A 22 8.46 5.42 -15.58
N ASN A 23 8.24 4.14 -15.90
CA ASN A 23 7.15 3.34 -15.32
C ASN A 23 5.78 4.07 -15.37
N LEU A 24 5.47 4.66 -16.54
CA LEU A 24 4.19 5.36 -16.71
C LEU A 24 3.04 4.37 -16.65
N TYR A 25 1.97 4.81 -16.01
CA TYR A 25 0.71 4.06 -16.04
C TYR A 25 0.09 4.19 -17.43
N ASP A 26 -0.05 3.07 -18.07
CA ASP A 26 -0.78 2.87 -19.31
C ASP A 26 -1.63 1.59 -19.21
N GLU A 27 -2.24 1.17 -20.28
CA GLU A 27 -3.10 -0.01 -20.31
C GLU A 27 -2.36 -1.27 -19.83
N GLU A 28 -1.10 -1.48 -20.24
CA GLU A 28 -0.30 -2.65 -19.84
C GLU A 28 0.01 -2.63 -18.33
N VAL A 29 0.47 -1.50 -17.81
CA VAL A 29 0.79 -1.35 -16.37
C VAL A 29 -0.47 -1.46 -15.54
N GLY A 30 -1.58 -0.83 -15.98
CA GLY A 30 -2.86 -0.87 -15.28
C GLY A 30 -3.46 -2.28 -15.23
N THR A 31 -3.51 -2.97 -16.36
CA THR A 31 -4.02 -4.35 -16.44
C THR A 31 -3.17 -5.29 -15.59
N GLY A 32 -1.84 -5.19 -15.71
CA GLY A 32 -0.94 -6.05 -14.93
C GLY A 32 -1.04 -5.83 -13.41
N LEU A 33 -1.25 -4.59 -12.97
CA LEU A 33 -1.51 -4.30 -11.54
C LEU A 33 -2.83 -4.91 -11.08
N HIS A 34 -3.89 -4.75 -11.88
CA HIS A 34 -5.21 -5.28 -11.56
C HIS A 34 -5.17 -6.80 -11.43
N GLU A 35 -4.60 -7.50 -12.41
CA GLU A 35 -4.43 -8.96 -12.40
C GLU A 35 -3.58 -9.43 -11.20
N ALA A 36 -2.53 -8.68 -10.83
CA ALA A 36 -1.71 -9.01 -9.68
C ALA A 36 -2.51 -8.89 -8.38
N VAL A 37 -3.30 -7.83 -8.21
CA VAL A 37 -4.13 -7.60 -7.01
C VAL A 37 -5.24 -8.64 -6.91
N GLU A 38 -5.91 -8.99 -8.03
CA GLU A 38 -6.92 -10.06 -8.05
C GLU A 38 -6.33 -11.41 -7.66
N ARG A 39 -5.13 -11.74 -8.13
CA ARG A 39 -4.43 -12.97 -7.74
C ARG A 39 -4.12 -12.99 -6.25
N LEU A 40 -3.61 -11.89 -5.69
CA LEU A 40 -3.37 -11.77 -4.25
C LEU A 40 -4.64 -11.88 -3.42
N ALA A 41 -5.78 -11.41 -3.92
CA ALA A 41 -7.07 -11.54 -3.25
C ALA A 41 -7.61 -12.97 -3.29
N ALA A 42 -7.37 -13.69 -4.40
CA ALA A 42 -7.81 -15.08 -4.57
C ALA A 42 -6.98 -16.07 -3.73
N ASP A 43 -5.68 -15.82 -3.58
CA ASP A 43 -4.76 -16.63 -2.76
C ASP A 43 -3.83 -15.70 -1.95
N PRO A 44 -4.31 -15.19 -0.80
CA PRO A 44 -3.60 -14.19 -0.05
C PRO A 44 -2.29 -14.70 0.56
N PRO A 45 -1.15 -14.05 0.27
CA PRO A 45 0.11 -14.35 0.94
C PRO A 45 0.08 -13.87 2.40
N ARG A 46 1.17 -14.11 3.13
CA ARG A 46 1.30 -13.63 4.50
C ARG A 46 1.79 -12.18 4.61
N GLY A 47 2.27 -11.62 3.51
CA GLY A 47 2.65 -10.22 3.38
C GLY A 47 2.97 -9.86 1.94
N VAL A 48 2.79 -8.59 1.59
CA VAL A 48 3.05 -8.06 0.24
C VAL A 48 4.03 -6.90 0.33
N LEU A 49 5.01 -6.86 -0.59
CA LEU A 49 5.87 -5.72 -0.84
C LEU A 49 5.65 -5.24 -2.27
N ILE A 50 5.24 -3.99 -2.45
CA ILE A 50 5.10 -3.35 -3.76
C ILE A 50 6.28 -2.39 -3.96
N ARG A 51 7.01 -2.57 -5.05
CA ARG A 51 8.19 -1.78 -5.39
C ARG A 51 8.31 -1.53 -6.89
N ALA A 52 9.25 -0.70 -7.29
CA ALA A 52 9.59 -0.47 -8.68
C ALA A 52 11.08 -0.71 -8.95
N GLU A 53 11.40 -1.00 -10.19
CA GLU A 53 12.76 -0.96 -10.73
C GLU A 53 12.97 0.26 -11.61
N GLY A 54 14.23 0.65 -11.80
CA GLY A 54 14.63 1.73 -12.67
C GLY A 54 14.93 3.03 -11.93
N ARG A 55 15.00 4.11 -12.71
CA ARG A 55 15.47 5.42 -12.23
C ARG A 55 14.45 6.14 -11.34
N VAL A 56 13.17 5.82 -11.50
CA VAL A 56 12.05 6.41 -10.74
C VAL A 56 11.06 5.30 -10.38
N TRP A 57 10.31 5.51 -9.30
CA TRP A 57 9.19 4.61 -9.03
C TRP A 57 8.15 4.73 -10.15
N THR A 58 7.67 5.95 -10.41
CA THR A 58 6.89 6.30 -11.61
C THR A 58 6.92 7.80 -11.89
N GLY A 59 6.96 8.15 -13.17
CA GLY A 59 6.79 9.52 -13.66
C GLY A 59 5.32 9.95 -13.79
N GLY A 60 4.36 9.08 -13.44
CA GLY A 60 2.93 9.38 -13.50
C GLY A 60 2.19 8.54 -14.53
N VAL A 61 1.20 9.14 -15.21
CA VAL A 61 0.31 8.49 -16.16
C VAL A 61 0.66 8.90 -17.58
N ASP A 62 0.57 7.96 -18.52
CA ASP A 62 0.56 8.31 -19.94
C ASP A 62 -0.76 9.00 -20.28
N VAL A 63 -0.70 10.30 -20.49
CA VAL A 63 -1.90 11.14 -20.76
C VAL A 63 -2.64 10.74 -22.06
N ASN A 64 -2.02 9.97 -22.95
CA ASN A 64 -2.70 9.43 -24.11
C ASN A 64 -3.87 8.52 -23.73
N LEU A 65 -3.85 7.90 -22.54
CA LEU A 65 -4.98 7.14 -22.00
C LEU A 65 -6.27 7.95 -21.87
N PHE A 66 -6.17 9.27 -21.75
CA PHE A 66 -7.32 10.14 -21.55
C PHE A 66 -7.83 10.77 -22.86
N ALA A 67 -7.09 10.59 -23.95
CA ALA A 67 -7.42 11.22 -25.23
C ALA A 67 -8.71 10.63 -25.81
N GLY A 68 -9.73 11.50 -25.98
CA GLY A 68 -11.00 11.12 -26.62
C GLY A 68 -11.98 10.35 -25.71
N LEU A 69 -11.67 10.15 -24.44
CA LEU A 69 -12.62 9.54 -23.49
C LEU A 69 -13.83 10.46 -23.27
N SER A 70 -15.02 9.88 -23.28
CA SER A 70 -16.23 10.51 -22.78
C SER A 70 -16.23 10.59 -21.25
N ALA A 71 -17.18 11.34 -20.70
CA ALA A 71 -17.38 11.37 -19.25
C ALA A 71 -17.77 9.99 -18.68
N GLU A 72 -18.49 9.19 -19.46
CA GLU A 72 -18.92 7.83 -19.10
C GLU A 72 -17.72 6.90 -19.09
N ASP A 73 -16.89 6.88 -20.14
CA ASP A 73 -15.65 6.08 -20.20
C ASP A 73 -14.70 6.44 -19.03
N GLY A 74 -14.58 7.73 -18.71
CA GLY A 74 -13.80 8.19 -17.55
C GLY A 74 -14.35 7.68 -16.22
N ALA A 75 -15.67 7.69 -16.04
CA ALA A 75 -16.30 7.17 -14.83
C ALA A 75 -16.03 5.66 -14.65
N GLU A 76 -16.20 4.86 -15.72
CA GLU A 76 -15.89 3.43 -15.69
C GLU A 76 -14.40 3.13 -15.39
N LEU A 77 -13.49 3.93 -15.98
CA LEU A 77 -12.06 3.82 -15.70
C LEU A 77 -11.77 3.99 -14.21
N TRP A 78 -12.36 5.03 -13.61
CA TRP A 78 -12.14 5.32 -12.17
C TRP A 78 -12.84 4.34 -11.26
N GLU A 79 -14.02 3.85 -11.59
CA GLU A 79 -14.74 2.82 -10.82
C GLU A 79 -13.91 1.54 -10.73
N ARG A 80 -13.39 1.07 -11.87
CA ARG A 80 -12.51 -0.11 -11.93
C ARG A 80 -11.23 0.11 -11.13
N GLY A 81 -10.59 1.28 -11.29
CA GLY A 81 -9.36 1.61 -10.56
C GLY A 81 -9.57 1.69 -9.05
N LEU A 82 -10.65 2.32 -8.59
CA LEU A 82 -11.01 2.39 -7.17
C LEU A 82 -11.31 1.01 -6.59
N GLY A 83 -12.02 0.16 -7.32
CA GLY A 83 -12.28 -1.23 -6.91
C GLY A 83 -10.98 -2.01 -6.69
N MET A 84 -9.99 -1.85 -7.56
CA MET A 84 -8.66 -2.46 -7.40
C MET A 84 -7.95 -1.95 -6.13
N ILE A 85 -7.97 -0.64 -5.86
CA ILE A 85 -7.37 -0.09 -4.63
C ILE A 85 -8.09 -0.62 -3.38
N GLN A 86 -9.43 -0.71 -3.40
CA GLN A 86 -10.20 -1.28 -2.29
C GLN A 86 -9.85 -2.75 -2.05
N THR A 87 -9.70 -3.54 -3.12
CA THR A 87 -9.25 -4.93 -3.03
C THR A 87 -7.86 -5.03 -2.39
N LEU A 88 -6.94 -4.13 -2.75
CA LEU A 88 -5.61 -4.07 -2.14
C LEU A 88 -5.66 -3.71 -0.65
N GLU A 89 -6.50 -2.74 -0.26
CA GLU A 89 -6.73 -2.37 1.15
C GLU A 89 -7.30 -3.53 1.96
N ASP A 90 -8.14 -4.36 1.34
CA ASP A 90 -8.88 -5.45 1.99
C ASP A 90 -8.07 -6.75 2.11
N LEU A 91 -6.87 -6.83 1.53
CA LEU A 91 -6.01 -8.01 1.68
C LEU A 91 -5.80 -8.35 3.17
N PRO A 92 -6.01 -9.62 3.58
CA PRO A 92 -5.91 -10.03 4.98
C PRO A 92 -4.46 -10.24 5.45
N CYS A 93 -3.54 -9.45 4.92
CA CYS A 93 -2.13 -9.46 5.25
C CYS A 93 -1.55 -8.05 5.18
N PRO A 94 -0.38 -7.79 5.79
CA PRO A 94 0.32 -6.52 5.65
C PRO A 94 0.74 -6.24 4.22
N VAL A 95 0.42 -5.04 3.73
CA VAL A 95 0.85 -4.53 2.43
C VAL A 95 1.79 -3.35 2.63
N VAL A 96 3.03 -3.53 2.20
CA VAL A 96 4.09 -2.53 2.30
C VAL A 96 4.39 -1.98 0.92
N PHE A 97 4.41 -0.66 0.80
CA PHE A 97 4.84 0.03 -0.41
C PHE A 97 6.22 0.65 -0.18
N ALA A 98 7.16 0.42 -1.09
CA ALA A 98 8.53 0.93 -1.01
C ALA A 98 8.79 1.88 -2.19
N ALA A 99 8.89 3.19 -1.89
CA ALA A 99 9.10 4.24 -2.88
C ALA A 99 10.54 4.76 -2.88
N HIS A 100 11.17 4.77 -4.05
CA HIS A 100 12.44 5.43 -4.29
C HIS A 100 12.28 6.54 -5.34
N ALA A 101 13.16 7.53 -5.32
CA ALA A 101 13.20 8.62 -6.29
C ALA A 101 11.82 9.25 -6.53
N LEU A 102 11.39 9.45 -7.77
CA LEU A 102 10.12 10.10 -8.10
C LEU A 102 8.97 9.09 -8.08
N CYS A 103 7.91 9.40 -7.30
CA CYS A 103 6.68 8.61 -7.18
C CYS A 103 5.46 9.51 -7.32
N LEU A 104 4.92 9.61 -8.55
CA LEU A 104 3.84 10.53 -8.89
C LEU A 104 2.51 9.81 -9.08
N THR A 105 1.42 10.58 -8.94
CA THR A 105 0.06 10.21 -9.37
C THR A 105 -0.35 8.82 -8.88
N TRP A 106 -0.67 7.89 -9.80
CA TRP A 106 -1.09 6.53 -9.50
C TRP A 106 -0.18 5.79 -8.51
N GLY A 107 1.15 6.01 -8.58
CA GLY A 107 2.09 5.38 -7.66
C GLY A 107 1.87 5.82 -6.22
N LEU A 108 1.68 7.13 -5.99
CA LEU A 108 1.34 7.64 -4.67
C LEU A 108 -0.07 7.21 -4.26
N GLU A 109 -1.03 7.13 -5.19
CA GLU A 109 -2.40 6.69 -4.88
C GLU A 109 -2.44 5.20 -4.47
N VAL A 110 -1.69 4.32 -5.16
CA VAL A 110 -1.50 2.92 -4.73
C VAL A 110 -0.84 2.85 -3.37
N ALA A 111 0.22 3.66 -3.14
CA ALA A 111 0.91 3.71 -1.84
C ALA A 111 -0.03 4.11 -0.69
N LEU A 112 -0.96 5.02 -0.94
CA LEU A 112 -1.97 5.45 0.04
C LEU A 112 -2.99 4.35 0.36
N GLY A 113 -3.22 3.40 -0.55
CA GLY A 113 -4.02 2.19 -0.34
C GLY A 113 -3.27 1.06 0.40
N CYS A 114 -1.95 1.19 0.59
CA CYS A 114 -1.15 0.20 1.34
C CYS A 114 -1.14 0.51 2.84
N ASP A 115 -0.83 -0.50 3.68
CA ASP A 115 -0.76 -0.32 5.13
C ASP A 115 0.43 0.57 5.54
N LEU A 116 1.60 0.33 4.96
CA LEU A 116 2.82 1.07 5.24
C LEU A 116 3.43 1.63 3.96
N LEU A 117 3.77 2.92 3.96
CA LEU A 117 4.57 3.56 2.92
C LEU A 117 5.98 3.83 3.45
N LEU A 118 6.96 3.16 2.88
CA LEU A 118 8.38 3.36 3.14
C LEU A 118 8.99 4.17 2.01
N ALA A 119 9.88 5.08 2.34
CA ALA A 119 10.51 5.94 1.36
C ALA A 119 12.04 5.95 1.49
N ALA A 120 12.72 6.01 0.36
CA ALA A 120 14.12 6.42 0.31
C ALA A 120 14.23 7.92 0.65
N GLU A 121 15.34 8.34 1.24
CA GLU A 121 15.59 9.73 1.64
C GLU A 121 15.48 10.71 0.45
N SER A 122 15.92 10.29 -0.74
CA SER A 122 15.82 11.08 -1.97
C SER A 122 14.43 11.05 -2.63
N ALA A 123 13.46 10.30 -2.09
CA ALA A 123 12.16 10.14 -2.73
C ALA A 123 11.36 11.45 -2.74
N GLN A 124 10.69 11.69 -3.89
CA GLN A 124 9.82 12.84 -4.12
C GLN A 124 8.44 12.34 -4.54
N PHE A 125 7.41 12.94 -4.00
CA PHE A 125 6.02 12.55 -4.19
C PHE A 125 5.17 13.71 -4.70
N GLY A 126 4.15 13.40 -5.49
CA GLY A 126 3.19 14.41 -5.93
C GLY A 126 1.95 13.80 -6.58
N LEU A 127 0.83 14.50 -6.41
CA LEU A 127 -0.41 14.28 -7.15
C LEU A 127 -0.55 15.49 -8.09
N VAL A 128 -0.11 15.30 -9.33
CA VAL A 128 0.10 16.42 -10.28
C VAL A 128 -0.99 16.51 -11.36
N GLU A 129 -2.09 15.81 -11.18
CA GLU A 129 -3.21 15.67 -12.12
C GLU A 129 -3.84 17.03 -12.49
N THR A 130 -3.79 18.00 -11.58
CA THR A 130 -4.28 19.38 -11.84
C THR A 130 -3.56 20.05 -13.01
N ARG A 131 -2.35 19.61 -13.37
CA ARG A 131 -1.59 20.13 -14.53
C ARG A 131 -2.25 19.80 -15.88
N VAL A 132 -3.10 18.79 -15.90
CA VAL A 132 -3.88 18.39 -17.08
C VAL A 132 -5.39 18.55 -16.88
N GLY A 133 -5.80 19.27 -15.84
CA GLY A 133 -7.21 19.57 -15.56
C GLY A 133 -7.97 18.42 -14.90
N LEU A 134 -7.28 17.41 -14.38
CA LEU A 134 -7.86 16.29 -13.64
C LEU A 134 -7.64 16.43 -12.12
N THR A 135 -8.32 15.59 -11.37
CA THR A 135 -8.04 15.30 -9.96
C THR A 135 -7.47 13.90 -9.84
N PRO A 136 -6.65 13.58 -8.81
CA PRO A 136 -6.27 12.20 -8.54
C PRO A 136 -7.51 11.35 -8.29
N SER A 137 -7.68 10.26 -9.04
CA SER A 137 -8.96 9.56 -9.12
C SER A 137 -8.90 8.08 -8.72
N LEU A 138 -7.72 7.60 -8.32
CA LEU A 138 -7.56 6.27 -7.69
C LEU A 138 -7.65 6.33 -6.15
N GLY A 139 -8.22 7.40 -5.61
CA GLY A 139 -8.47 7.54 -4.19
C GLY A 139 -7.45 8.34 -3.40
N GLY A 140 -6.58 9.08 -4.10
CA GLY A 140 -5.54 9.93 -3.51
C GLY A 140 -6.07 10.99 -2.55
N PRO A 141 -7.00 11.87 -2.96
CA PRO A 141 -7.46 12.98 -2.14
C PRO A 141 -8.03 12.55 -0.79
N GLN A 142 -8.90 11.55 -0.76
CA GLN A 142 -9.55 11.08 0.46
C GLN A 142 -8.58 10.34 1.38
N ARG A 143 -7.72 9.45 0.86
CA ARG A 143 -6.73 8.71 1.65
C ARG A 143 -5.61 9.61 2.17
N LEU A 144 -5.21 10.60 1.37
CA LEU A 144 -4.25 11.62 1.82
C LEU A 144 -4.86 12.52 2.91
N ALA A 145 -6.13 12.93 2.76
CA ALA A 145 -6.82 13.72 3.77
C ALA A 145 -6.96 12.97 5.10
N GLU A 146 -7.14 11.67 5.04
CA GLU A 146 -7.20 10.81 6.21
C GLU A 146 -5.86 10.71 6.95
N ARG A 147 -4.75 10.51 6.22
CA ARG A 147 -3.40 10.40 6.81
C ARG A 147 -2.84 11.74 7.28
N ALA A 148 -2.99 12.80 6.47
CA ALA A 148 -2.34 14.09 6.67
C ALA A 148 -3.27 15.21 7.16
N GLY A 149 -4.58 14.95 7.17
CA GLY A 149 -5.60 15.96 7.39
C GLY A 149 -5.97 16.74 6.10
N PRO A 150 -7.20 17.29 6.05
CA PRO A 150 -7.76 17.87 4.83
C PRO A 150 -7.02 19.10 4.31
N ALA A 151 -6.36 19.88 5.18
CA ALA A 151 -5.62 21.07 4.76
C ALA A 151 -4.38 20.72 3.94
N ARG A 152 -3.59 19.74 4.41
CA ARG A 152 -2.38 19.26 3.71
C ARG A 152 -2.75 18.54 2.42
N ALA A 153 -3.83 17.75 2.43
CA ALA A 153 -4.32 17.08 1.23
C ALA A 153 -4.71 18.09 0.15
N ARG A 154 -5.49 19.14 0.49
CA ARG A 154 -5.81 20.23 -0.45
C ARG A 154 -4.57 20.94 -0.95
N HIS A 155 -3.61 21.25 -0.08
CA HIS A 155 -2.37 21.89 -0.46
C HIS A 155 -1.62 21.04 -1.50
N LEU A 156 -1.36 19.77 -1.22
CA LEU A 156 -0.63 18.90 -2.14
C LEU A 156 -1.37 18.73 -3.47
N VAL A 157 -2.65 18.38 -3.44
CA VAL A 157 -3.45 18.08 -4.65
C VAL A 157 -3.69 19.32 -5.48
N MET A 158 -4.16 20.42 -4.88
CA MET A 158 -4.54 21.63 -5.64
C MET A 158 -3.34 22.38 -6.21
N THR A 159 -2.19 22.30 -5.57
CA THR A 159 -0.96 22.93 -6.08
C THR A 159 -0.23 22.09 -7.12
N GLY A 160 -0.45 20.76 -7.13
CA GLY A 160 0.30 19.84 -7.96
C GLY A 160 1.81 19.93 -7.69
N GLY A 161 2.20 20.26 -6.44
CA GLY A 161 3.59 20.39 -6.00
C GLY A 161 4.25 19.04 -5.76
N LEU A 162 5.59 19.07 -5.68
CA LEU A 162 6.39 17.93 -5.22
C LEU A 162 6.75 18.13 -3.75
N PHE A 163 6.71 17.03 -3.00
CA PHE A 163 7.02 16.98 -1.58
C PHE A 163 8.05 15.88 -1.32
N ASP A 164 9.05 16.16 -0.51
CA ASP A 164 10.08 15.20 -0.13
C ASP A 164 9.57 14.17 0.89
N ALA A 165 10.31 13.09 1.03
CA ALA A 165 9.99 12.00 1.94
C ALA A 165 9.89 12.46 3.40
N ALA A 166 10.79 13.35 3.85
CA ALA A 166 10.82 13.84 5.22
C ALA A 166 9.57 14.68 5.55
N THR A 167 9.13 15.53 4.62
CA THR A 167 7.89 16.29 4.74
C THR A 167 6.69 15.36 4.88
N LEU A 168 6.58 14.33 4.01
CA LEU A 168 5.47 13.39 4.08
C LEU A 168 5.54 12.46 5.31
N GLU A 169 6.72 12.14 5.81
CA GLU A 169 6.88 11.45 7.10
C GLU A 169 6.36 12.32 8.26
N SER A 170 6.71 13.62 8.27
CA SER A 170 6.20 14.57 9.27
C SER A 170 4.68 14.74 9.23
N TRP A 171 4.04 14.45 8.11
CA TRP A 171 2.58 14.49 7.92
C TRP A 171 1.89 13.18 8.28
N GLY A 172 2.64 12.11 8.54
CA GLY A 172 2.09 10.78 8.80
C GLY A 172 1.68 10.02 7.52
N VAL A 173 2.07 10.51 6.34
CA VAL A 173 1.83 9.84 5.05
C VAL A 173 2.86 8.75 4.80
N VAL A 174 4.14 9.09 4.92
CA VAL A 174 5.25 8.14 4.91
C VAL A 174 5.43 7.58 6.32
N THR A 175 5.48 6.26 6.43
CA THR A 175 5.64 5.57 7.72
C THR A 175 7.07 5.64 8.22
N ARG A 176 8.04 5.51 7.31
CA ARG A 176 9.47 5.56 7.63
C ARG A 176 10.30 5.95 6.41
N VAL A 177 11.27 6.83 6.64
CA VAL A 177 12.31 7.19 5.68
C VAL A 177 13.59 6.43 6.02
N TYR A 178 14.27 5.92 4.98
CA TYR A 178 15.57 5.26 5.09
C TYR A 178 16.62 5.95 4.20
N PRO A 179 17.90 5.96 4.59
CA PRO A 179 18.97 6.38 3.69
C PRO A 179 18.95 5.59 2.38
N ASP A 180 19.21 6.24 1.25
CA ASP A 180 19.14 5.62 -0.08
C ASP A 180 19.96 4.32 -0.18
N ALA A 181 21.16 4.33 0.41
CA ALA A 181 22.04 3.15 0.38
C ALA A 181 21.52 1.94 1.15
N GLU A 182 20.59 2.13 2.10
CA GLU A 182 20.05 1.09 2.96
C GLU A 182 18.58 0.78 2.62
N PHE A 183 17.98 1.59 1.75
CA PHE A 183 16.53 1.58 1.50
C PHE A 183 16.01 0.22 1.04
N ASP A 184 16.65 -0.38 0.05
CA ASP A 184 16.19 -1.64 -0.54
C ASP A 184 16.25 -2.80 0.47
N GLU A 185 17.35 -2.91 1.21
CA GLU A 185 17.54 -3.91 2.24
C GLU A 185 16.54 -3.74 3.39
N ARG A 186 16.41 -2.51 3.92
CA ARG A 186 15.55 -2.22 5.07
C ARG A 186 14.07 -2.35 4.76
N SER A 187 13.64 -1.92 3.58
CA SER A 187 12.25 -2.04 3.17
C SER A 187 11.85 -3.51 3.00
N ARG A 188 12.70 -4.33 2.37
CA ARG A 188 12.49 -5.77 2.24
C ARG A 188 12.52 -6.47 3.61
N ALA A 189 13.46 -6.10 4.48
CA ALA A 189 13.56 -6.69 5.82
C ALA A 189 12.32 -6.41 6.67
N LEU A 190 11.77 -5.17 6.62
CA LEU A 190 10.53 -4.86 7.34
C LEU A 190 9.33 -5.62 6.77
N ALA A 191 9.18 -5.65 5.44
CA ALA A 191 8.09 -6.40 4.80
C ALA A 191 8.16 -7.90 5.13
N ARG A 192 9.35 -8.50 5.10
CA ARG A 192 9.59 -9.89 5.48
C ARG A 192 9.24 -10.14 6.95
N LYS A 193 9.69 -9.27 7.86
CA LYS A 193 9.36 -9.37 9.29
C LYS A 193 7.85 -9.36 9.53
N LEU A 194 7.09 -8.56 8.78
CA LEU A 194 5.63 -8.53 8.87
C LEU A 194 5.01 -9.81 8.30
N ALA A 195 5.51 -10.31 7.17
CA ALA A 195 5.05 -11.56 6.57
C ALA A 195 5.35 -12.80 7.44
N GLU A 196 6.45 -12.79 8.21
CA GLU A 196 6.79 -13.80 9.19
C GLU A 196 6.00 -13.68 10.50
N GLY A 197 5.25 -12.60 10.68
CA GLY A 197 4.43 -12.31 11.86
C GLY A 197 3.10 -13.06 11.91
N PRO A 198 2.28 -12.81 12.93
CA PRO A 198 0.98 -13.46 13.12
C PRO A 198 -0.06 -12.89 12.14
N THR A 199 -0.15 -13.46 10.94
CA THR A 199 -0.95 -12.95 9.81
C THR A 199 -2.41 -12.69 10.19
N LYS A 200 -3.06 -13.61 10.95
CA LYS A 200 -4.46 -13.43 11.38
C LYS A 200 -4.64 -12.26 12.35
N ALA A 201 -3.64 -12.00 13.22
CA ALA A 201 -3.66 -10.84 14.10
C ALA A 201 -3.45 -9.52 13.30
N HIS A 202 -2.61 -9.54 12.27
CA HIS A 202 -2.48 -8.40 11.35
C HIS A 202 -3.80 -8.13 10.60
N ALA A 203 -4.47 -9.16 10.09
CA ALA A 203 -5.78 -9.04 9.44
C ALA A 203 -6.84 -8.45 10.38
N ALA A 204 -6.91 -8.94 11.62
CA ALA A 204 -7.82 -8.39 12.63
C ALA A 204 -7.51 -6.92 12.93
N THR A 205 -6.24 -6.55 13.05
CA THR A 205 -5.81 -5.15 13.25
C THR A 205 -6.26 -4.25 12.09
N LYS A 206 -6.08 -4.68 10.84
CA LYS A 206 -6.55 -3.94 9.65
C LYS A 206 -8.06 -3.74 9.68
N ALA A 207 -8.83 -4.78 9.94
CA ALA A 207 -10.29 -4.72 10.01
C ALA A 207 -10.78 -3.77 11.13
N ILE A 208 -10.16 -3.79 12.31
CA ILE A 208 -10.49 -2.89 13.41
C ILE A 208 -10.20 -1.43 13.04
N ILE A 209 -9.02 -1.15 12.46
CA ILE A 209 -8.65 0.20 12.01
C ILE A 209 -9.61 0.69 10.93
N ARG A 210 -9.99 -0.16 9.96
CA ARG A 210 -10.96 0.19 8.93
C ARG A 210 -12.33 0.52 9.52
N ALA A 211 -12.85 -0.28 10.43
CA ALA A 211 -14.12 0.01 11.10
C ALA A 211 -14.09 1.32 11.90
N ALA A 212 -12.95 1.63 12.53
CA ALA A 212 -12.76 2.92 13.21
C ALA A 212 -12.77 4.11 12.25
N LYS A 213 -12.20 3.93 11.06
CA LYS A 213 -12.14 4.89 9.97
C LYS A 213 -13.55 5.19 9.43
N GLU A 214 -14.34 4.13 9.17
CA GLU A 214 -15.67 4.22 8.57
C GLU A 214 -16.75 4.74 9.54
N GLY A 215 -16.71 4.30 10.80
CA GLY A 215 -17.77 4.57 11.78
C GLY A 215 -17.31 5.13 13.12
N GLY A 216 -16.02 5.47 13.26
CA GLY A 216 -15.43 5.94 14.50
C GLY A 216 -15.08 4.81 15.48
N ALA A 217 -14.41 5.16 16.59
CA ALA A 217 -13.90 4.21 17.58
C ALA A 217 -14.98 3.24 18.10
N ARG A 218 -16.21 3.73 18.33
CA ARG A 218 -17.30 2.89 18.83
C ARG A 218 -17.74 1.80 17.86
N SER A 219 -17.70 2.06 16.54
CA SER A 219 -17.95 1.03 15.52
C SER A 219 -16.86 -0.05 15.55
N ALA A 220 -15.61 0.36 15.73
CA ALA A 220 -14.52 -0.59 15.90
C ALA A 220 -14.65 -1.42 17.18
N ASP A 221 -14.98 -0.79 18.31
CA ASP A 221 -15.18 -1.49 19.59
C ASP A 221 -16.21 -2.62 19.46
N ALA A 222 -17.24 -2.45 18.64
CA ALA A 222 -18.31 -3.44 18.46
C ALA A 222 -17.81 -4.74 17.80
N ILE A 223 -16.77 -4.69 16.94
CA ILE A 223 -16.24 -5.87 16.23
C ILE A 223 -15.01 -6.48 16.93
N VAL A 224 -14.36 -5.77 17.86
CA VAL A 224 -13.16 -6.26 18.58
C VAL A 224 -13.40 -7.59 19.29
N PRO A 225 -14.51 -7.82 20.05
CA PRO A 225 -14.71 -9.07 20.75
C PRO A 225 -14.73 -10.29 19.84
N GLU A 226 -15.37 -10.19 18.66
CA GLU A 226 -15.41 -11.27 17.66
C GLU A 226 -14.05 -11.49 17.03
N LEU A 227 -13.44 -10.45 16.46
CA LEU A 227 -12.16 -10.55 15.76
C LEU A 227 -11.01 -10.99 16.69
N SER A 228 -10.91 -10.36 17.87
CA SER A 228 -9.86 -10.71 18.82
C SER A 228 -10.14 -12.03 19.52
N GLY A 229 -11.41 -12.35 19.77
CA GLY A 229 -11.83 -13.65 20.31
C GLY A 229 -11.47 -14.82 19.40
N ALA A 230 -11.64 -14.67 18.09
CA ALA A 230 -11.26 -15.68 17.10
C ALA A 230 -9.75 -16.01 17.11
N LEU A 231 -8.90 -15.05 17.50
CA LEU A 231 -7.44 -15.30 17.59
C LEU A 231 -7.07 -16.35 18.63
N PHE A 232 -7.89 -16.54 19.68
CA PHE A 232 -7.63 -17.57 20.70
C PHE A 232 -7.74 -19.00 20.14
N ALA A 233 -8.39 -19.19 19.01
CA ALA A 233 -8.46 -20.47 18.32
C ALA A 233 -7.29 -20.70 17.33
N THR A 234 -6.39 -19.74 17.16
CA THR A 234 -5.26 -19.84 16.21
C THR A 234 -4.08 -20.60 16.84
N GLU A 235 -3.40 -21.41 16.02
CA GLU A 235 -2.15 -22.08 16.45
C GLU A 235 -1.08 -21.03 16.79
N ASP A 236 -1.01 -19.95 16.04
CA ASP A 236 -0.04 -18.87 16.24
C ASP A 236 -0.13 -18.26 17.64
N LEU A 237 -1.36 -17.98 18.14
CA LEU A 237 -1.52 -17.43 19.49
C LEU A 237 -1.16 -18.47 20.55
N GLN A 238 -1.65 -19.72 20.40
CA GLN A 238 -1.38 -20.78 21.37
C GLN A 238 0.13 -21.05 21.51
N ASN A 239 0.83 -21.17 20.37
CA ASN A 239 2.27 -21.36 20.33
C ASN A 239 3.04 -20.16 20.89
N ALA A 240 2.61 -18.93 20.57
CA ALA A 240 3.27 -17.73 21.06
C ALA A 240 3.14 -17.57 22.58
N VAL A 241 1.97 -17.87 23.16
CA VAL A 241 1.76 -17.87 24.62
C VAL A 241 2.65 -18.92 25.28
N GLN A 242 2.69 -20.13 24.75
CA GLN A 242 3.54 -21.21 25.29
C GLN A 242 5.03 -20.83 25.23
N SER A 243 5.51 -20.34 24.08
CA SER A 243 6.90 -19.87 23.90
C SER A 243 7.24 -18.74 24.88
N PHE A 244 6.33 -17.78 25.04
CA PHE A 244 6.54 -16.67 25.97
C PHE A 244 6.72 -17.16 27.43
N LEU A 245 5.89 -18.11 27.87
CA LEU A 245 5.94 -18.65 29.22
C LEU A 245 7.17 -19.52 29.48
N THR A 246 7.70 -20.20 28.47
CA THR A 246 8.83 -21.15 28.61
C THR A 246 10.18 -20.53 28.26
N GLU A 247 10.23 -19.67 27.25
CA GLU A 247 11.48 -19.16 26.65
C GLU A 247 11.63 -17.64 26.81
N GLY A 248 10.55 -16.93 27.20
CA GLY A 248 10.52 -15.49 27.31
C GLY A 248 10.11 -14.76 26.01
N PRO A 249 10.07 -13.40 26.00
CA PRO A 249 9.56 -12.61 24.90
C PRO A 249 10.41 -12.73 23.63
N GLY A 250 9.75 -12.64 22.46
CA GLY A 250 10.40 -12.52 21.14
C GLY A 250 11.00 -13.83 20.61
N LYS A 251 10.58 -14.98 21.13
CA LYS A 251 11.04 -16.32 20.69
C LYS A 251 10.01 -17.04 19.82
N ALA A 252 8.76 -16.61 19.85
CA ALA A 252 7.69 -17.22 19.07
C ALA A 252 7.95 -17.11 17.58
N THR A 253 7.57 -18.17 16.84
CA THR A 253 7.48 -18.18 15.38
C THR A 253 6.03 -18.36 14.98
N TYR A 254 5.66 -17.83 13.82
CA TYR A 254 4.29 -17.80 13.36
C TYR A 254 4.15 -18.48 12.00
N GLN A 255 3.01 -19.16 11.78
CA GLN A 255 2.71 -19.88 10.56
C GLN A 255 1.51 -19.29 9.79
N GLY A 256 0.84 -18.27 10.35
CA GLY A 256 -0.34 -17.64 9.77
C GLY A 256 -1.65 -18.42 9.97
N ARG A 257 -1.71 -19.35 10.91
CA ARG A 257 -2.83 -20.28 11.10
C ARG A 257 -3.25 -20.46 12.56
#